data_3cfa29c5494419e982a4d6eb4b18eda7
#
_entry.id   3cfa29c5494419e982a4d6eb4b18eda7
#
_cell.length_a   1.000
_cell.length_b   1.000
_cell.length_c   1.000
_cell.angle_alpha   90.00
_cell.angle_beta   90.00
_cell.angle_gamma   90.00
#
_symmetry.space_group_name_H-M   'P 1'
#
loop_
_entity.id
_entity.type
_entity.pdbx_description
1 polymer ?
#
loop_
_entity_poly.entity_id
_entity_poly.type
_entity_poly.pdbx_seq_one_letter_code
_entity_poly.pdbx_strand_id
1 'polypeptide(L)'
;LSKDDKRIVEESIALVRIEELASRMVHTLSDGERQKVMIAKALAQETPVIYLDEPTAFLDFPSKVEIMQLLHHLTRKTNKTIFMSTHDLELALQISDKIWLMDKANGISTGTPEDLALSGHLSNFFARKGIVFDKDTGLFRIDNQFSRQIRLVGHGQKYAMVRKGLQRNGILANREVESNIWIETGDLKTTHFIIHETSGGTYITQTIEELLAYFDTEKS
;
A
#
# COMPACT_ATOMS: atom_id res chain seq x y z
N LEU A 1 28.92 0.37 -31.95
CA LEU A 1 28.98 -0.34 -30.67
C LEU A 1 30.18 -1.31 -30.72
N SER A 2 31.05 -1.21 -29.73
CA SER A 2 32.14 -2.17 -29.52
C SER A 2 31.59 -3.58 -29.20
N LYS A 3 32.45 -4.58 -29.14
CA LYS A 3 32.02 -5.92 -28.63
C LYS A 3 31.61 -5.88 -27.18
N ASP A 4 32.30 -5.05 -26.37
CA ASP A 4 31.99 -4.88 -24.97
C ASP A 4 30.65 -4.16 -24.77
N ASP A 5 30.33 -3.12 -25.56
CA ASP A 5 29.04 -2.45 -25.49
C ASP A 5 27.88 -3.41 -25.77
N LYS A 6 28.05 -4.31 -26.76
CA LYS A 6 27.02 -5.31 -27.08
C LYS A 6 26.81 -6.29 -25.92
N ARG A 7 27.89 -6.78 -25.32
CA ARG A 7 27.84 -7.68 -24.17
C ARG A 7 27.10 -7.00 -23.00
N ILE A 8 27.44 -5.74 -22.67
CA ILE A 8 26.81 -4.98 -21.59
C ILE A 8 25.30 -4.81 -21.83
N VAL A 9 24.91 -4.52 -23.07
CA VAL A 9 23.49 -4.39 -23.45
C VAL A 9 22.78 -5.74 -23.30
N GLU A 10 23.33 -6.84 -23.77
CA GLU A 10 22.76 -8.18 -23.69
C GLU A 10 22.62 -8.61 -22.21
N GLU A 11 23.64 -8.37 -21.37
CA GLU A 11 23.59 -8.64 -19.93
C GLU A 11 22.51 -7.79 -19.23
N SER A 12 22.36 -6.52 -19.62
CA SER A 12 21.33 -5.64 -19.05
C SER A 12 19.93 -6.08 -19.45
N ILE A 13 19.72 -6.52 -20.67
CA ILE A 13 18.45 -7.09 -21.16
C ILE A 13 18.10 -8.36 -20.38
N ALA A 14 19.07 -9.26 -20.19
CA ALA A 14 18.87 -10.50 -19.44
C ALA A 14 18.57 -10.25 -17.94
N LEU A 15 19.24 -9.27 -17.31
CA LEU A 15 18.98 -8.88 -15.92
C LEU A 15 17.55 -8.40 -15.70
N VAL A 16 16.97 -7.73 -16.69
CA VAL A 16 15.59 -7.19 -16.63
C VAL A 16 14.57 -8.19 -17.19
N ARG A 17 15.02 -9.30 -17.78
CA ARG A 17 14.19 -10.38 -18.36
C ARG A 17 13.25 -9.88 -19.46
N ILE A 18 13.84 -9.22 -20.47
CA ILE A 18 13.12 -8.67 -21.63
C ILE A 18 13.76 -9.08 -22.97
N GLU A 19 14.39 -10.25 -23.01
CA GLU A 19 15.07 -10.76 -24.21
C GLU A 19 14.13 -10.84 -25.42
N GLU A 20 12.86 -11.20 -25.20
CA GLU A 20 11.82 -11.29 -26.22
C GLU A 20 11.41 -9.93 -26.80
N LEU A 21 11.76 -8.83 -26.12
CA LEU A 21 11.48 -7.46 -26.57
C LEU A 21 12.62 -6.85 -27.39
N ALA A 22 13.81 -7.48 -27.43
CA ALA A 22 15.03 -6.90 -27.99
C ALA A 22 14.90 -6.49 -29.46
N SER A 23 14.03 -7.15 -30.23
CA SER A 23 13.78 -6.85 -31.66
C SER A 23 12.56 -5.97 -31.90
N ARG A 24 11.79 -5.62 -30.84
CA ARG A 24 10.56 -4.82 -30.98
C ARG A 24 10.83 -3.32 -30.96
N MET A 25 10.04 -2.58 -31.72
CA MET A 25 10.08 -1.12 -31.69
C MET A 25 9.51 -0.57 -30.38
N VAL A 26 10.19 0.40 -29.75
CA VAL A 26 9.81 0.96 -28.43
C VAL A 26 8.38 1.49 -28.40
N HIS A 27 7.89 2.06 -29.49
CA HIS A 27 6.53 2.59 -29.58
C HIS A 27 5.43 1.52 -29.65
N THR A 28 5.79 0.23 -29.83
CA THR A 28 4.85 -0.90 -29.83
C THR A 28 4.79 -1.60 -28.47
N LEU A 29 5.57 -1.15 -27.51
CA LEU A 29 5.63 -1.71 -26.16
C LEU A 29 4.53 -1.13 -25.27
N SER A 30 4.01 -1.95 -24.38
CA SER A 30 3.17 -1.49 -23.26
C SER A 30 3.98 -0.57 -22.33
N ASP A 31 3.30 0.17 -21.45
CA ASP A 31 3.98 1.07 -20.52
C ASP A 31 4.91 0.31 -19.57
N GLY A 32 4.52 -0.86 -19.08
CA GLY A 32 5.35 -1.72 -18.24
C GLY A 32 6.57 -2.28 -18.98
N GLU A 33 6.41 -2.77 -20.23
CA GLU A 33 7.50 -3.22 -21.07
C GLU A 33 8.48 -2.08 -21.38
N ARG A 34 7.95 -0.89 -21.69
CA ARG A 34 8.75 0.31 -21.93
C ARG A 34 9.55 0.70 -20.69
N GLN A 35 8.95 0.62 -19.51
CA GLN A 35 9.64 0.91 -18.25
C GLN A 35 10.80 -0.06 -18.02
N LYS A 36 10.61 -1.35 -18.24
CA LYS A 36 11.70 -2.35 -18.17
C LYS A 36 12.83 -2.03 -19.14
N VAL A 37 12.53 -1.63 -20.38
CA VAL A 37 13.55 -1.19 -21.36
C VAL A 37 14.32 0.02 -20.85
N MET A 38 13.66 1.02 -20.22
CA MET A 38 14.34 2.18 -19.65
C MET A 38 15.25 1.80 -18.47
N ILE A 39 14.84 0.83 -17.66
CA ILE A 39 15.68 0.28 -16.57
C ILE A 39 16.90 -0.44 -17.16
N ALA A 40 16.71 -1.30 -18.18
CA ALA A 40 17.83 -1.97 -18.87
C ALA A 40 18.82 -0.96 -19.46
N LYS A 41 18.31 0.11 -20.08
CA LYS A 41 19.15 1.22 -20.60
C LYS A 41 19.95 1.89 -19.48
N ALA A 42 19.37 2.12 -18.31
CA ALA A 42 20.08 2.71 -17.18
C ALA A 42 21.16 1.77 -16.62
N LEU A 43 20.88 0.45 -16.58
CA LEU A 43 21.86 -0.57 -16.20
C LEU A 43 23.07 -0.61 -17.12
N ALA A 44 22.82 -0.51 -18.44
CA ALA A 44 23.85 -0.54 -19.46
C ALA A 44 24.81 0.68 -19.43
N GLN A 45 24.51 1.72 -18.67
CA GLN A 45 25.41 2.83 -18.41
C GLN A 45 26.50 2.50 -17.38
N GLU A 46 26.41 1.35 -16.72
CA GLU A 46 27.37 0.85 -15.71
C GLU A 46 27.68 1.81 -14.55
N THR A 47 26.83 2.81 -14.30
CA THR A 47 26.99 3.74 -13.18
C THR A 47 26.72 3.04 -11.84
N PRO A 48 27.42 3.41 -10.75
CA PRO A 48 27.19 2.84 -9.43
C PRO A 48 25.84 3.21 -8.83
N VAL A 49 25.25 4.32 -9.28
CA VAL A 49 23.95 4.83 -8.82
C VAL A 49 23.03 5.03 -10.02
N ILE A 50 21.80 4.58 -9.90
CA ILE A 50 20.73 4.77 -10.89
C ILE A 50 19.65 5.63 -10.24
N TYR A 51 19.27 6.71 -10.93
CA TYR A 51 18.16 7.57 -10.54
C TYR A 51 16.97 7.32 -11.44
N LEU A 52 15.82 7.06 -10.84
CA LEU A 52 14.55 6.86 -11.55
C LEU A 52 13.52 7.84 -11.03
N ASP A 53 12.92 8.58 -11.94
CA ASP A 53 11.84 9.50 -11.60
C ASP A 53 10.49 8.83 -11.88
N GLU A 54 9.76 8.54 -10.81
CA GLU A 54 8.44 7.89 -10.82
C GLU A 54 8.35 6.64 -11.72
N PRO A 55 9.21 5.62 -11.52
CA PRO A 55 9.28 4.48 -12.43
C PRO A 55 8.01 3.62 -12.48
N THR A 56 7.07 3.85 -11.59
CA THR A 56 5.77 3.15 -11.53
C THR A 56 4.60 4.01 -11.98
N ALA A 57 4.84 5.24 -12.44
CA ALA A 57 3.77 6.12 -12.92
C ALA A 57 3.02 5.51 -14.11
N PHE A 58 1.70 5.69 -14.14
CA PHE A 58 0.79 5.20 -15.20
C PHE A 58 0.67 3.68 -15.35
N LEU A 59 1.31 2.90 -14.46
CA LEU A 59 1.18 1.45 -14.46
C LEU A 59 -0.02 1.00 -13.62
N ASP A 60 -0.62 -0.11 -13.99
CA ASP A 60 -1.57 -0.83 -13.14
C ASP A 60 -0.87 -1.45 -11.91
N PHE A 61 -1.63 -1.82 -10.89
CA PHE A 61 -1.05 -2.29 -9.64
C PHE A 61 -0.15 -3.52 -9.80
N PRO A 62 -0.49 -4.58 -10.57
CA PRO A 62 0.41 -5.70 -10.81
C PRO A 62 1.74 -5.29 -11.46
N SER A 63 1.70 -4.42 -12.47
CA SER A 63 2.90 -3.92 -13.15
C SER A 63 3.78 -3.08 -12.24
N LYS A 64 3.18 -2.26 -11.35
CA LYS A 64 3.91 -1.52 -10.31
C LYS A 64 4.67 -2.45 -9.37
N VAL A 65 4.00 -3.48 -8.87
CA VAL A 65 4.61 -4.49 -8.00
C VAL A 65 5.78 -5.18 -8.73
N GLU A 66 5.59 -5.55 -9.98
CA GLU A 66 6.63 -6.20 -10.80
C GLU A 66 7.86 -5.30 -10.96
N ILE A 67 7.69 -4.03 -11.31
CA ILE A 67 8.80 -3.07 -11.42
C ILE A 67 9.51 -2.88 -10.08
N MET A 68 8.78 -2.71 -8.99
CA MET A 68 9.37 -2.53 -7.66
C MET A 68 10.19 -3.76 -7.23
N GLN A 69 9.66 -4.97 -7.44
CA GLN A 69 10.37 -6.22 -7.17
C GLN A 69 11.61 -6.38 -8.05
N LEU A 70 11.53 -6.00 -9.34
CA LEU A 70 12.66 -5.99 -10.25
C LEU A 70 13.75 -5.06 -9.73
N LEU A 71 13.44 -3.82 -9.36
CA LEU A 71 14.41 -2.85 -8.85
C LEU A 71 15.07 -3.35 -7.56
N HIS A 72 14.30 -3.90 -6.64
CA HIS A 72 14.84 -4.50 -5.41
C HIS A 72 15.76 -5.69 -5.71
N HIS A 73 15.38 -6.57 -6.66
CA HIS A 73 16.23 -7.68 -7.09
C HIS A 73 17.55 -7.18 -7.71
N LEU A 74 17.49 -6.15 -8.53
CA LEU A 74 18.68 -5.56 -9.16
C LEU A 74 19.67 -5.00 -8.15
N THR A 75 19.22 -4.34 -7.07
CA THR A 75 20.12 -3.85 -6.01
C THR A 75 20.90 -4.99 -5.35
N ARG A 76 20.26 -6.15 -5.18
CA ARG A 76 20.90 -7.33 -4.57
C ARG A 76 21.86 -8.05 -5.53
N LYS A 77 21.61 -7.97 -6.84
CA LYS A 77 22.38 -8.68 -7.86
C LYS A 77 23.57 -7.88 -8.40
N THR A 78 23.48 -6.56 -8.45
CA THR A 78 24.42 -5.73 -9.21
C THR A 78 25.29 -4.83 -8.34
N ASN A 79 25.18 -4.87 -7.03
CA ASN A 79 25.86 -3.96 -6.10
C ASN A 79 25.70 -2.47 -6.45
N LYS A 80 24.56 -2.12 -7.12
CA LYS A 80 24.21 -0.74 -7.49
C LYS A 80 23.22 -0.17 -6.48
N THR A 81 23.31 1.13 -6.27
CA THR A 81 22.29 1.87 -5.53
C THR A 81 21.23 2.36 -6.51
N ILE A 82 19.97 2.06 -6.25
CA ILE A 82 18.84 2.60 -7.00
C ILE A 82 18.11 3.61 -6.12
N PHE A 83 18.05 4.84 -6.60
CA PHE A 83 17.34 5.93 -5.96
C PHE A 83 16.14 6.31 -6.86
N MET A 84 14.94 6.32 -6.30
CA MET A 84 13.75 6.63 -7.08
C MET A 84 12.81 7.58 -6.33
N SER A 85 12.14 8.46 -7.07
CA SER A 85 10.96 9.16 -6.58
C SER A 85 9.72 8.28 -6.76
N THR A 86 8.75 8.38 -5.86
CA THR A 86 7.48 7.66 -5.99
C THR A 86 6.36 8.30 -5.19
N HIS A 87 5.14 8.16 -5.68
CA HIS A 87 3.91 8.45 -4.95
C HIS A 87 3.27 7.17 -4.37
N ASP A 88 3.77 5.99 -4.69
CA ASP A 88 3.27 4.71 -4.21
C ASP A 88 3.85 4.37 -2.83
N LEU A 89 3.37 5.09 -1.83
CA LEU A 89 3.88 5.02 -0.47
C LEU A 89 3.82 3.60 0.11
N GLU A 90 2.71 2.88 -0.07
CA GLU A 90 2.56 1.53 0.47
C GLU A 90 3.57 0.55 -0.12
N LEU A 91 3.84 0.64 -1.43
CA LEU A 91 4.87 -0.17 -2.07
C LEU A 91 6.28 0.24 -1.63
N ALA A 92 6.53 1.55 -1.48
CA ALA A 92 7.81 2.03 -0.98
C ALA A 92 8.11 1.51 0.43
N LEU A 93 7.13 1.53 1.34
CA LEU A 93 7.28 1.01 2.70
C LEU A 93 7.55 -0.49 2.75
N GLN A 94 7.05 -1.25 1.79
CA GLN A 94 7.21 -2.72 1.75
C GLN A 94 8.52 -3.17 1.12
N ILE A 95 9.14 -2.37 0.25
CA ILE A 95 10.23 -2.84 -0.62
C ILE A 95 11.53 -2.06 -0.42
N SER A 96 11.47 -0.78 -0.02
CA SER A 96 12.66 0.07 0.06
C SER A 96 13.50 -0.23 1.29
N ASP A 97 14.83 -0.30 1.12
CA ASP A 97 15.78 -0.40 2.24
C ASP A 97 15.83 0.90 3.06
N LYS A 98 15.65 2.04 2.39
CA LYS A 98 15.62 3.39 3.02
C LYS A 98 14.64 4.30 2.32
N ILE A 99 14.03 5.18 3.09
CA ILE A 99 13.11 6.21 2.60
C ILE A 99 13.64 7.60 2.97
N TRP A 100 13.45 8.52 2.07
CA TRP A 100 13.67 9.94 2.27
C TRP A 100 12.33 10.66 2.20
N LEU A 101 11.89 11.22 3.32
CA LEU A 101 10.70 12.07 3.41
C LEU A 101 11.14 13.53 3.23
N MET A 102 10.71 14.18 2.17
CA MET A 102 11.04 15.57 1.89
C MET A 102 9.85 16.48 2.19
N ASP A 103 9.96 17.31 3.19
CA ASP A 103 8.95 18.28 3.61
C ASP A 103 9.54 19.70 3.53
N LYS A 104 8.79 20.64 2.93
CA LYS A 104 9.24 22.03 2.85
C LYS A 104 9.42 22.70 4.21
N ALA A 105 8.63 22.31 5.21
CA ALA A 105 8.69 22.90 6.55
C ALA A 105 9.72 22.22 7.46
N ASN A 106 9.91 20.91 7.32
CA ASN A 106 10.70 20.09 8.25
C ASN A 106 12.01 19.57 7.63
N GLY A 107 12.28 19.89 6.35
CA GLY A 107 13.47 19.43 5.65
C GLY A 107 13.37 17.97 5.24
N ILE A 108 14.48 17.24 5.39
CA ILE A 108 14.59 15.84 4.96
C ILE A 108 14.74 14.94 6.19
N SER A 109 13.87 13.94 6.29
CA SER A 109 14.00 12.83 7.24
C SER A 109 14.32 11.55 6.49
N THR A 110 15.33 10.80 6.95
CA THR A 110 15.77 9.57 6.31
C THR A 110 15.84 8.42 7.31
N GLY A 111 15.51 7.21 6.88
CA GLY A 111 15.59 6.01 7.71
C GLY A 111 15.06 4.79 6.99
N THR A 112 15.07 3.65 7.69
CA THR A 112 14.29 2.50 7.25
C THR A 112 12.79 2.81 7.38
N PRO A 113 11.91 2.16 6.63
CA PRO A 113 10.47 2.31 6.80
C PRO A 113 10.02 2.17 8.26
N GLU A 114 10.56 1.17 8.95
CA GLU A 114 10.22 0.81 10.33
C GLU A 114 10.67 1.91 11.32
N ASP A 115 11.90 2.43 11.18
CA ASP A 115 12.42 3.50 12.04
C ASP A 115 11.61 4.79 11.86
N LEU A 116 11.25 5.14 10.62
CA LEU A 116 10.42 6.30 10.32
C LEU A 116 9.00 6.16 10.88
N ALA A 117 8.47 4.93 10.90
CA ALA A 117 7.18 4.62 11.52
C ALA A 117 7.24 4.76 13.05
N LEU A 118 8.21 4.09 13.68
CA LEU A 118 8.37 4.07 15.15
C LEU A 118 8.68 5.45 15.71
N SER A 119 9.53 6.23 15.04
CA SER A 119 9.87 7.60 15.44
C SER A 119 8.73 8.61 15.21
N GLY A 120 7.66 8.21 14.52
CA GLY A 120 6.51 9.06 14.22
C GLY A 120 6.72 10.00 13.02
N HIS A 121 7.85 9.95 12.31
CA HIS A 121 8.09 10.79 11.13
C HIS A 121 7.05 10.56 10.04
N LEU A 122 6.65 9.30 9.78
CA LEU A 122 5.58 9.01 8.82
C LEU A 122 4.25 9.65 9.24
N SER A 123 3.85 9.47 10.50
CA SER A 123 2.62 10.06 11.02
C SER A 123 2.61 11.58 10.89
N ASN A 124 3.70 12.25 11.27
CA ASN A 124 3.80 13.70 11.21
C ASN A 124 3.82 14.25 9.78
N PHE A 125 4.47 13.53 8.86
CA PHE A 125 4.55 13.92 7.45
C PHE A 125 3.17 13.91 6.77
N PHE A 126 2.31 12.95 7.12
CA PHE A 126 1.00 12.77 6.51
C PHE A 126 -0.17 13.36 7.31
N ALA A 127 -0.01 13.65 8.60
CA ALA A 127 -1.07 14.17 9.48
C ALA A 127 -1.76 15.42 8.91
N ARG A 128 -1.01 16.32 8.28
CA ARG A 128 -1.55 17.57 7.69
C ARG A 128 -2.46 17.33 6.48
N LYS A 129 -2.51 16.12 5.95
CA LYS A 129 -3.29 15.75 4.76
C LYS A 129 -4.55 14.93 5.10
N GLY A 130 -4.91 14.83 6.38
CA GLY A 130 -6.02 13.97 6.83
C GLY A 130 -5.72 12.48 6.66
N ILE A 131 -4.43 12.11 6.71
CA ILE A 131 -3.98 10.74 6.61
C ILE A 131 -3.30 10.35 7.92
N VAL A 132 -3.70 9.22 8.47
CA VAL A 132 -3.13 8.67 9.72
C VAL A 132 -2.36 7.39 9.38
N PHE A 133 -1.15 7.31 9.89
CA PHE A 133 -0.40 6.06 9.88
C PHE A 133 -0.81 5.21 11.09
N ASP A 134 -1.44 4.08 10.83
CA ASP A 134 -1.86 3.12 11.85
C ASP A 134 -0.66 2.25 12.23
N LYS A 135 -0.12 2.45 13.43
CA LYS A 135 1.08 1.76 13.92
C LYS A 135 0.87 0.27 14.16
N ASP A 136 -0.37 -0.14 14.43
CA ASP A 136 -0.69 -1.55 14.71
C ASP A 136 -0.74 -2.38 13.42
N THR A 137 -1.17 -1.75 12.32
CA THR A 137 -1.28 -2.41 11.01
C THR A 137 -0.14 -2.09 10.07
N GLY A 138 0.64 -1.02 10.33
CA GLY A 138 1.66 -0.51 9.43
C GLY A 138 1.10 0.11 8.14
N LEU A 139 -0.20 0.44 8.10
CA LEU A 139 -0.89 0.95 6.91
C LEU A 139 -1.35 2.39 7.11
N PHE A 140 -1.48 3.10 6.00
CA PHE A 140 -2.11 4.41 6.00
C PHE A 140 -3.63 4.27 5.95
N ARG A 141 -4.32 5.13 6.69
CA ARG A 141 -5.76 5.27 6.64
C ARG A 141 -6.18 6.73 6.56
N ILE A 142 -7.34 6.96 6.02
CA ILE A 142 -7.97 8.28 6.05
C ILE A 142 -8.35 8.58 7.50
N ASP A 143 -8.07 9.81 7.95
CA ASP A 143 -8.54 10.30 9.25
C ASP A 143 -10.04 10.57 9.16
N ASN A 144 -10.82 9.55 9.46
CA ASN A 144 -12.26 9.66 9.45
C ASN A 144 -12.73 10.36 10.73
N GLN A 145 -13.51 11.43 10.58
CA GLN A 145 -14.28 11.95 11.69
C GLN A 145 -15.41 10.95 11.99
N PHE A 146 -15.36 10.36 13.19
CA PHE A 146 -16.37 9.41 13.62
C PHE A 146 -17.54 10.17 14.26
N SER A 147 -18.73 9.98 13.70
CA SER A 147 -19.98 10.55 14.24
C SER A 147 -20.62 9.62 15.29
N ARG A 148 -20.23 8.35 15.34
CA ARG A 148 -20.81 7.33 16.19
C ARG A 148 -19.74 6.33 16.63
N GLN A 149 -19.95 5.74 17.82
CA GLN A 149 -19.09 4.68 18.35
C GLN A 149 -19.92 3.44 18.65
N ILE A 150 -19.40 2.26 18.30
CA ILE A 150 -20.10 0.98 18.48
C ILE A 150 -19.11 -0.05 19.02
N ARG A 151 -19.53 -0.83 19.99
CA ARG A 151 -18.74 -1.97 20.46
C ARG A 151 -18.79 -3.09 19.41
N LEU A 152 -17.61 -3.55 19.01
CA LEU A 152 -17.46 -4.65 18.05
C LEU A 152 -16.77 -5.82 18.74
N VAL A 153 -17.45 -6.96 18.82
CA VAL A 153 -16.99 -8.18 19.48
C VAL A 153 -16.64 -9.22 18.41
N GLY A 154 -15.51 -9.89 18.59
CA GLY A 154 -15.04 -10.92 17.67
C GLY A 154 -13.54 -10.84 17.42
N HIS A 155 -13.04 -11.59 16.43
CA HIS A 155 -11.63 -11.63 16.07
C HIS A 155 -11.44 -12.08 14.62
N GLY A 156 -10.18 -12.00 14.14
CA GLY A 156 -9.80 -12.47 12.81
C GLY A 156 -10.36 -11.62 11.67
N GLN A 157 -10.46 -12.25 10.50
CA GLN A 157 -10.77 -11.57 9.23
C GLN A 157 -12.16 -10.91 9.23
N LYS A 158 -13.18 -11.57 9.75
CA LYS A 158 -14.53 -11.00 9.83
C LYS A 158 -14.57 -9.72 10.66
N TYR A 159 -13.97 -9.74 11.83
CA TYR A 159 -13.84 -8.56 12.68
C TYR A 159 -13.16 -7.41 11.92
N ALA A 160 -12.05 -7.68 11.26
CA ALA A 160 -11.32 -6.66 10.50
C ALA A 160 -12.15 -6.07 9.36
N MET A 161 -12.88 -6.91 8.61
CA MET A 161 -13.72 -6.46 7.49
C MET A 161 -14.94 -5.66 7.97
N VAL A 162 -15.62 -6.09 9.03
CA VAL A 162 -16.74 -5.33 9.62
C VAL A 162 -16.25 -4.00 10.17
N ARG A 163 -15.14 -3.99 10.92
CA ARG A 163 -14.51 -2.76 11.43
C ARG A 163 -14.21 -1.78 10.28
N LYS A 164 -13.61 -2.27 9.18
CA LYS A 164 -13.31 -1.45 8.00
C LYS A 164 -14.57 -0.89 7.34
N GLY A 165 -15.62 -1.69 7.22
CA GLY A 165 -16.92 -1.25 6.69
C GLY A 165 -17.55 -0.14 7.54
N LEU A 166 -17.58 -0.30 8.85
CA LEU A 166 -18.10 0.68 9.80
C LEU A 166 -17.28 1.98 9.79
N GLN A 167 -15.94 1.89 9.78
CA GLN A 167 -15.06 3.06 9.70
C GLN A 167 -15.30 3.87 8.43
N ARG A 168 -15.50 3.23 7.30
CA ARG A 168 -15.84 3.90 6.02
C ARG A 168 -17.15 4.68 6.10
N ASN A 169 -18.07 4.26 6.97
CA ASN A 169 -19.37 4.91 7.21
C ASN A 169 -19.35 5.86 8.43
N GLY A 170 -18.15 6.27 8.89
CA GLY A 170 -18.01 7.23 9.99
C GLY A 170 -18.33 6.66 11.36
N ILE A 171 -18.27 5.34 11.53
CA ILE A 171 -18.56 4.64 12.79
C ILE A 171 -17.24 4.07 13.34
N LEU A 172 -16.83 4.53 14.53
CA LEU A 172 -15.72 3.94 15.27
C LEU A 172 -16.17 2.63 15.91
N ALA A 173 -15.53 1.53 15.56
CA ALA A 173 -15.86 0.22 16.10
C ALA A 173 -14.62 -0.46 16.68
N ASN A 174 -14.66 -0.79 17.96
CA ASN A 174 -13.65 -1.59 18.65
C ASN A 174 -14.24 -2.34 19.85
N ARG A 175 -13.41 -3.16 20.53
CA ARG A 175 -13.85 -3.98 21.65
C ARG A 175 -14.04 -3.20 22.95
N GLU A 176 -13.37 -2.07 23.09
CA GLU A 176 -13.27 -1.28 24.33
C GLU A 176 -14.32 -0.17 24.39
N VAL A 177 -15.03 0.09 23.29
CA VAL A 177 -16.08 1.09 23.23
C VAL A 177 -17.31 0.61 24.03
N GLU A 178 -17.76 1.43 24.96
CA GLU A 178 -19.08 1.28 25.59
C GLU A 178 -20.15 1.88 24.68
N SER A 179 -21.16 1.11 24.36
CA SER A 179 -22.20 1.51 23.41
C SER A 179 -23.49 0.77 23.68
N ASN A 180 -24.63 1.43 23.45
CA ASN A 180 -25.96 0.83 23.54
C ASN A 180 -26.24 -0.21 22.44
N ILE A 181 -25.39 -0.26 21.44
CA ILE A 181 -25.44 -1.23 20.34
C ILE A 181 -24.08 -1.89 20.25
N TRP A 182 -24.07 -3.21 20.14
CA TRP A 182 -22.85 -3.93 19.85
C TRP A 182 -23.08 -4.97 18.75
N ILE A 183 -21.99 -5.26 18.04
CA ILE A 183 -22.00 -6.22 16.94
C ILE A 183 -21.12 -7.40 17.32
N GLU A 184 -21.64 -8.61 17.12
CA GLU A 184 -20.89 -9.85 17.24
C GLU A 184 -20.63 -10.43 15.86
N THR A 185 -19.33 -10.65 15.53
CA THR A 185 -18.95 -11.16 14.19
C THR A 185 -18.90 -12.66 14.12
N GLY A 186 -18.98 -13.37 15.25
CA GLY A 186 -18.81 -14.82 15.31
C GLY A 186 -17.40 -15.28 14.92
N ASP A 187 -17.27 -16.58 14.70
CA ASP A 187 -16.06 -17.20 14.16
C ASP A 187 -16.12 -17.34 12.62
N LEU A 188 -15.09 -17.95 12.01
CA LEU A 188 -15.05 -18.17 10.55
C LEU A 188 -16.13 -19.14 10.03
N LYS A 189 -16.72 -19.96 10.90
CA LYS A 189 -17.78 -20.94 10.55
C LYS A 189 -19.18 -20.31 10.61
N THR A 190 -19.33 -19.21 11.33
CA THR A 190 -20.58 -18.47 11.45
C THR A 190 -20.83 -17.70 10.14
N THR A 191 -21.97 -17.85 9.51
CA THR A 191 -22.27 -17.18 8.22
C THR A 191 -22.97 -15.81 8.37
N HIS A 192 -23.24 -15.39 9.61
CA HIS A 192 -24.02 -14.20 9.91
C HIS A 192 -23.30 -13.28 10.91
N PHE A 193 -23.81 -12.08 11.05
CA PHE A 193 -23.44 -11.08 12.05
C PHE A 193 -24.65 -10.80 12.93
N ILE A 194 -24.44 -10.54 14.22
CA ILE A 194 -25.53 -10.27 15.17
C ILE A 194 -25.35 -8.86 15.70
N ILE A 195 -26.38 -8.04 15.56
CA ILE A 195 -26.48 -6.70 16.13
C ILE A 195 -27.36 -6.81 17.37
N HIS A 196 -26.86 -6.38 18.51
CA HIS A 196 -27.57 -6.37 19.78
C HIS A 196 -27.83 -4.93 20.20
N GLU A 197 -29.02 -4.68 20.72
CA GLU A 197 -29.39 -3.42 21.37
C GLU A 197 -29.58 -3.61 22.86
N THR A 198 -29.19 -2.64 23.66
CA THR A 198 -29.40 -2.66 25.12
C THR A 198 -30.90 -2.71 25.50
N SER A 199 -31.79 -2.25 24.61
CA SER A 199 -33.24 -2.35 24.70
C SER A 199 -33.79 -3.78 24.61
N GLY A 200 -32.94 -4.76 24.29
CA GLY A 200 -33.28 -6.18 24.13
C GLY A 200 -33.52 -6.60 22.67
N GLY A 201 -33.35 -5.71 21.70
CA GLY A 201 -33.42 -6.02 20.26
C GLY A 201 -32.21 -6.85 19.83
N THR A 202 -32.45 -7.81 18.94
CA THR A 202 -31.40 -8.60 18.28
C THR A 202 -31.72 -8.73 16.80
N TYR A 203 -30.80 -8.34 15.94
CA TYR A 203 -30.93 -8.39 14.50
C TYR A 203 -29.81 -9.25 13.91
N ILE A 204 -30.18 -10.14 13.00
CA ILE A 204 -29.25 -11.03 12.31
C ILE A 204 -29.11 -10.59 10.87
N THR A 205 -27.88 -10.38 10.41
CA THR A 205 -27.57 -10.02 9.02
C THR A 205 -26.61 -11.05 8.41
N GLN A 206 -26.78 -11.33 7.12
CA GLN A 206 -25.97 -12.33 6.42
C GLN A 206 -24.74 -11.70 5.77
N THR A 207 -24.80 -10.41 5.45
CA THR A 207 -23.74 -9.68 4.76
C THR A 207 -23.34 -8.41 5.52
N ILE A 208 -22.13 -7.92 5.24
CA ILE A 208 -21.68 -6.62 5.76
C ILE A 208 -22.52 -5.48 5.17
N GLU A 209 -23.02 -5.62 3.96
CA GLU A 209 -23.91 -4.65 3.34
C GLU A 209 -25.22 -4.50 4.12
N GLU A 210 -25.90 -5.60 4.44
CA GLU A 210 -27.09 -5.60 5.30
C GLU A 210 -26.81 -5.02 6.67
N LEU A 211 -25.65 -5.37 7.27
CA LEU A 211 -25.22 -4.82 8.56
C LEU A 211 -25.04 -3.29 8.48
N LEU A 212 -24.47 -2.77 7.42
CA LEU A 212 -24.29 -1.32 7.24
C LEU A 212 -25.62 -0.62 6.98
N ALA A 213 -26.53 -1.23 6.21
CA ALA A 213 -27.86 -0.69 5.93
C ALA A 213 -28.70 -0.51 7.22
N TYR A 214 -28.51 -1.35 8.24
CA TYR A 214 -29.15 -1.17 9.54
C TYR A 214 -28.84 0.21 10.15
N PHE A 215 -27.57 0.68 10.03
CA PHE A 215 -27.17 1.97 10.58
C PHE A 215 -27.56 3.17 9.71
N ASP A 216 -27.86 2.97 8.44
CA ASP A 216 -28.34 4.04 7.55
C ASP A 216 -29.82 4.37 7.77
N THR A 217 -30.64 3.37 8.14
CA THR A 217 -32.06 3.57 8.46
C THR A 217 -32.31 4.34 9.73
N GLU A 218 -31.35 4.37 10.68
CA GLU A 218 -31.42 5.16 11.91
C GLU A 218 -31.05 6.65 11.71
N LYS A 219 -30.63 7.07 10.51
CA LYS A 219 -30.33 8.48 10.18
C LYS A 219 -31.58 9.25 9.74
N SER A 220 -32.72 8.59 9.57
CA SER A 220 -34.01 9.19 9.20
C SER A 220 -34.88 9.36 10.41
#